data_da2a391074ec856bd3c764b29d7a6cef
#
_entry.id   da2a391074ec856bd3c764b29d7a6cef
#
_cell.length_a   1.000
_cell.length_b   1.000
_cell.length_c   1.000
_cell.angle_alpha   90.00
_cell.angle_beta   90.00
_cell.angle_gamma   90.00
#
_symmetry.space_group_name_H-M   'P 1'
#
loop_
_entity.id
_entity.type
_entity.pdbx_description
1 polymer ?
#
loop_
_entity_poly.entity_id
_entity_poly.type
_entity_poly.pdbx_seq_one_letter_code
_entity_poly.pdbx_strand_id
1 'polypeptide(L)'
;MKHLITFCMCIISFIAFGQIKNIDMKKQKPKDMKKQKPKNLTECIQMLDKNLKKQDKEYIKTLTEDEFFMESHFTLGMGIRNEWLRSGNPELVKFFLDQGVKHPDDMSAMILTSYYRHLTMVND
;
A
#
# COMPACT_ATOMS: atom_id res chain seq x y z
N MET A 1 -2.55 -17.44 -38.72
CA MET A 1 -2.64 -16.02 -38.39
C MET A 1 -3.19 -15.73 -36.99
N LYS A 2 -4.31 -16.37 -36.61
CA LYS A 2 -4.89 -16.15 -35.26
C LYS A 2 -3.95 -16.55 -34.11
N HIS A 3 -3.14 -17.62 -34.27
CA HIS A 3 -2.20 -18.07 -33.26
C HIS A 3 -1.01 -17.12 -33.06
N LEU A 4 -0.57 -16.44 -34.12
CA LEU A 4 0.53 -15.48 -34.06
C LEU A 4 0.14 -14.23 -33.29
N ILE A 5 -1.08 -13.73 -33.48
CA ILE A 5 -1.61 -12.54 -32.79
C ILE A 5 -1.77 -12.82 -31.31
N THR A 6 -2.30 -14.01 -30.94
CA THR A 6 -2.47 -14.42 -29.54
C THR A 6 -1.13 -14.53 -28.84
N PHE A 7 -0.10 -15.06 -29.52
CA PHE A 7 1.24 -15.17 -28.97
C PHE A 7 1.88 -13.81 -28.73
N CYS A 8 1.73 -12.87 -29.66
CA CYS A 8 2.23 -11.50 -29.50
C CYS A 8 1.57 -10.77 -28.34
N MET A 9 0.26 -10.96 -28.12
CA MET A 9 -0.44 -10.36 -26.99
C MET A 9 0.06 -10.89 -25.64
N CYS A 10 0.37 -12.19 -25.56
CA CYS A 10 0.97 -12.79 -24.34
C CYS A 10 2.35 -12.20 -24.04
N ILE A 11 3.18 -11.97 -25.06
CA ILE A 11 4.50 -11.38 -24.90
C ILE A 11 4.39 -9.94 -24.42
N ILE A 12 3.50 -9.15 -25.01
CA ILE A 12 3.26 -7.75 -24.61
C ILE A 12 2.79 -7.68 -23.15
N SER A 13 1.88 -8.55 -22.75
CA SER A 13 1.39 -8.63 -21.36
C SER A 13 2.52 -8.96 -20.39
N PHE A 14 3.42 -9.86 -20.76
CA PHE A 14 4.57 -10.24 -19.94
C PHE A 14 5.58 -9.10 -19.80
N ILE A 15 5.86 -8.38 -20.87
CA ILE A 15 6.77 -7.22 -20.85
C ILE A 15 6.18 -6.10 -19.99
N ALA A 16 4.89 -5.81 -20.12
CA ALA A 16 4.20 -4.81 -19.32
C ALA A 16 4.22 -5.19 -17.82
N PHE A 17 4.03 -6.44 -17.50
CA PHE A 17 4.10 -6.95 -16.13
C PHE A 17 5.53 -6.82 -15.57
N GLY A 18 6.56 -7.12 -16.36
CA GLY A 18 7.97 -6.95 -15.97
C GLY A 18 8.33 -5.49 -15.71
N GLN A 19 7.82 -4.57 -16.51
CA GLN A 19 8.05 -3.13 -16.31
C GLN A 19 7.38 -2.60 -15.04
N ILE A 20 6.19 -3.09 -14.71
CA ILE A 20 5.47 -2.71 -13.49
C ILE A 20 6.22 -3.20 -12.25
N LYS A 21 6.84 -4.39 -12.29
CA LYS A 21 7.65 -4.93 -11.20
C LYS A 21 8.87 -4.07 -10.83
N ASN A 22 9.32 -3.23 -11.75
CA ASN A 22 10.45 -2.32 -11.53
C ASN A 22 10.02 -0.98 -10.89
N ILE A 23 8.75 -0.79 -10.61
CA ILE A 23 8.30 0.35 -9.82
C ILE A 23 8.79 0.11 -8.39
N ASP A 24 9.81 0.85 -8.04
CA ASP A 24 10.49 0.71 -6.77
C ASP A 24 9.66 1.37 -5.67
N MET A 25 8.88 0.58 -4.97
CA MET A 25 8.13 1.05 -3.80
C MET A 25 9.05 1.67 -2.73
N LYS A 26 10.36 1.42 -2.81
CA LYS A 26 11.36 2.04 -1.92
C LYS A 26 11.55 3.52 -2.14
N LYS A 27 11.28 4.02 -3.34
CA LYS A 27 11.40 5.47 -3.66
C LYS A 27 10.21 6.28 -3.17
N GLN A 28 9.20 5.61 -2.66
CA GLN A 28 7.97 6.27 -2.24
C GLN A 28 7.82 6.35 -0.72
N LYS A 29 8.87 6.81 -0.05
CA LYS A 29 8.61 7.50 1.20
C LYS A 29 7.84 8.77 0.82
N PRO A 30 6.55 8.83 1.05
CA PRO A 30 5.84 10.07 0.75
C PRO A 30 6.50 11.15 1.60
N LYS A 31 7.08 12.12 0.95
CA LYS A 31 7.73 13.27 1.62
C LYS A 31 6.80 13.94 2.62
N ASP A 32 5.51 13.72 2.45
CA ASP A 32 4.46 14.36 3.23
C ASP A 32 4.02 13.57 4.46
N MET A 33 4.43 12.29 4.62
CA MET A 33 4.01 11.49 5.79
C MET A 33 4.42 12.12 7.12
N LYS A 34 5.56 12.79 7.16
CA LYS A 34 6.04 13.45 8.38
C LYS A 34 5.11 14.54 8.91
N LYS A 35 4.39 15.20 8.02
CA LYS A 35 3.48 16.30 8.36
C LYS A 35 2.06 15.82 8.59
N GLN A 36 1.75 14.58 8.22
CA GLN A 36 0.42 14.03 8.31
C GLN A 36 0.20 13.39 9.68
N LYS A 37 -0.97 13.62 10.25
CA LYS A 37 -1.36 13.07 11.55
C LYS A 37 -2.74 12.42 11.44
N PRO A 38 -2.85 11.27 10.76
CA PRO A 38 -4.12 10.57 10.69
C PRO A 38 -4.55 10.13 12.09
N LYS A 39 -5.83 10.24 12.40
CA LYS A 39 -6.38 9.99 13.73
C LYS A 39 -7.02 8.62 13.87
N ASN A 40 -7.33 7.97 12.75
CA ASN A 40 -8.02 6.70 12.71
C ASN A 40 -7.68 5.95 11.41
N LEU A 41 -8.18 4.73 11.27
CA LEU A 41 -7.93 3.89 10.10
C LEU A 41 -8.44 4.52 8.80
N THR A 42 -9.61 5.12 8.82
CA THR A 42 -10.19 5.78 7.63
C THR A 42 -9.28 6.89 7.12
N GLU A 43 -8.78 7.73 8.01
CA GLU A 43 -7.85 8.81 7.64
C GLU A 43 -6.51 8.25 7.13
N CYS A 44 -6.02 7.16 7.71
CA CYS A 44 -4.82 6.47 7.19
C CYS A 44 -5.02 6.04 5.73
N ILE A 45 -6.15 5.41 5.43
CA ILE A 45 -6.48 4.95 4.08
C ILE A 45 -6.57 6.14 3.11
N GLN A 46 -7.24 7.20 3.51
CA GLN A 46 -7.37 8.42 2.70
C GLN A 46 -6.00 9.05 2.39
N MET A 47 -5.13 9.12 3.39
CA MET A 47 -3.80 9.69 3.22
C MET A 47 -2.90 8.83 2.33
N LEU A 48 -2.95 7.51 2.48
CA LEU A 48 -2.25 6.60 1.58
C LEU A 48 -2.75 6.73 0.15
N ASP A 49 -4.05 6.80 -0.03
CA ASP A 49 -4.66 6.94 -1.35
C ASP A 49 -4.25 8.24 -2.04
N LYS A 50 -4.14 9.32 -1.28
CA LYS A 50 -3.69 10.62 -1.77
C LYS A 50 -2.18 10.63 -2.07
N ASN A 51 -1.38 9.96 -1.25
CA ASN A 51 0.08 9.99 -1.36
C ASN A 51 0.62 9.09 -2.45
N LEU A 52 -0.03 7.96 -2.73
CA LEU A 52 0.43 7.01 -3.73
C LEU A 52 0.05 7.46 -5.14
N LYS A 53 0.99 7.27 -6.06
CA LYS A 53 0.78 7.58 -7.47
C LYS A 53 -0.16 6.57 -8.11
N LYS A 54 -0.82 6.98 -9.19
CA LYS A 54 -1.72 6.11 -9.95
C LYS A 54 -1.03 4.81 -10.39
N GLN A 55 0.20 4.89 -10.84
CA GLN A 55 0.99 3.73 -11.28
C GLN A 55 1.19 2.71 -10.17
N ASP A 56 1.43 3.18 -8.94
CA ASP A 56 1.64 2.32 -7.80
C ASP A 56 0.35 1.64 -7.37
N LYS A 57 -0.75 2.37 -7.40
CA LYS A 57 -2.07 1.80 -7.13
C LYS A 57 -2.42 0.70 -8.12
N GLU A 58 -2.14 0.92 -9.40
CA GLU A 58 -2.35 -0.10 -10.45
C GLU A 58 -1.47 -1.33 -10.22
N TYR A 59 -0.22 -1.12 -9.82
CA TYR A 59 0.68 -2.23 -9.47
C TYR A 59 0.16 -3.03 -8.28
N ILE A 60 -0.26 -2.36 -7.22
CA ILE A 60 -0.81 -3.01 -6.02
C ILE A 60 -2.00 -3.90 -6.39
N LYS A 61 -2.86 -3.47 -7.31
CA LYS A 61 -4.02 -4.24 -7.76
C LYS A 61 -3.63 -5.54 -8.49
N THR A 62 -2.40 -5.65 -9.00
CA THR A 62 -1.92 -6.88 -9.63
C THR A 62 -1.44 -7.93 -8.63
N LEU A 63 -1.23 -7.55 -7.38
CA LEU A 63 -0.69 -8.40 -6.33
C LEU A 63 -1.83 -9.08 -5.54
N THR A 64 -1.52 -10.22 -4.95
CA THR A 64 -2.36 -10.77 -3.88
C THR A 64 -2.15 -9.97 -2.59
N GLU A 65 -3.05 -10.13 -1.63
CA GLU A 65 -2.93 -9.46 -0.33
C GLU A 65 -1.61 -9.82 0.36
N ASP A 66 -1.23 -11.10 0.33
CA ASP A 66 0.03 -11.57 0.92
C ASP A 66 1.25 -10.99 0.21
N GLU A 67 1.25 -10.97 -1.12
CA GLU A 67 2.33 -10.38 -1.90
C GLU A 67 2.48 -8.88 -1.60
N PHE A 68 1.37 -8.16 -1.56
CA PHE A 68 1.38 -6.74 -1.20
C PHE A 68 1.94 -6.53 0.21
N PHE A 69 1.48 -7.32 1.18
CA PHE A 69 1.96 -7.22 2.55
C PHE A 69 3.48 -7.46 2.63
N MET A 70 3.97 -8.51 1.98
CA MET A 70 5.40 -8.85 1.98
C MET A 70 6.25 -7.74 1.35
N GLU A 71 5.80 -7.17 0.25
CA GLU A 71 6.54 -6.09 -0.43
C GLU A 71 6.49 -4.76 0.32
N SER A 72 5.37 -4.45 0.96
CA SER A 72 5.15 -3.15 1.59
C SER A 72 5.57 -3.07 3.06
N HIS A 73 5.73 -4.19 3.74
CA HIS A 73 6.01 -4.23 5.18
C HIS A 73 7.27 -3.43 5.55
N PHE A 74 8.36 -3.61 4.82
CA PHE A 74 9.65 -2.94 5.08
C PHE A 74 9.79 -1.60 4.37
N THR A 75 8.84 -1.18 3.58
CA THR A 75 8.83 0.08 2.85
C THR A 75 7.75 1.01 3.40
N LEU A 76 6.56 0.89 2.87
CA LEU A 76 5.41 1.70 3.27
C LEU A 76 5.04 1.47 4.74
N GLY A 77 5.09 0.21 5.20
CA GLY A 77 4.85 -0.16 6.59
C GLY A 77 5.84 0.49 7.54
N MET A 78 7.11 0.53 7.18
CA MET A 78 8.14 1.24 7.98
C MET A 78 7.84 2.74 8.06
N GLY A 79 7.44 3.37 6.96
CA GLY A 79 7.02 4.76 6.94
C GLY A 79 5.84 5.02 7.87
N ILE A 80 4.83 4.18 7.82
CA ILE A 80 3.66 4.25 8.71
C ILE A 80 4.08 4.16 10.17
N ARG A 81 4.90 3.18 10.52
CA ARG A 81 5.36 3.00 11.92
C ARG A 81 6.17 4.19 12.40
N ASN A 82 7.11 4.67 11.60
CA ASN A 82 8.01 5.75 12.00
C ASN A 82 7.33 7.11 12.01
N GLU A 83 6.55 7.42 10.99
CA GLU A 83 6.01 8.77 10.79
C GLU A 83 4.62 8.96 11.40
N TRP A 84 3.81 7.92 11.48
CA TRP A 84 2.44 8.02 11.97
C TRP A 84 2.24 7.44 13.36
N LEU A 85 2.95 6.38 13.73
CA LEU A 85 2.71 5.67 14.99
C LEU A 85 3.70 6.08 16.09
N ARG A 86 4.98 6.28 15.75
CA ARG A 86 6.03 6.57 16.72
C ARG A 86 6.41 8.05 16.83
N SER A 87 5.95 8.89 15.93
CA SER A 87 6.37 10.29 15.83
C SER A 87 5.51 11.27 16.63
N GLY A 88 4.82 10.79 17.67
CA GLY A 88 3.98 11.65 18.49
C GLY A 88 2.59 11.87 17.92
N ASN A 89 1.89 10.79 17.59
CA ASN A 89 0.51 10.80 17.15
C ASN A 89 -0.35 9.95 18.09
N PRO A 90 -0.63 10.44 19.31
CA PRO A 90 -1.30 9.65 20.33
C PRO A 90 -2.75 9.29 19.96
N GLU A 91 -3.43 10.08 19.19
CA GLU A 91 -4.82 9.79 18.79
C GLU A 91 -4.92 8.52 17.93
N LEU A 92 -4.00 8.35 16.97
CA LEU A 92 -3.95 7.14 16.14
C LEU A 92 -3.61 5.90 16.96
N VAL A 93 -2.60 6.02 17.81
CA VAL A 93 -2.19 4.93 18.71
C VAL A 93 -3.36 4.53 19.61
N LYS A 94 -4.04 5.51 20.20
CA LYS A 94 -5.22 5.27 21.04
C LYS A 94 -6.33 4.56 20.26
N PHE A 95 -6.57 4.96 19.03
CA PHE A 95 -7.56 4.32 18.16
C PHE A 95 -7.32 2.80 18.06
N PHE A 96 -6.08 2.40 17.83
CA PHE A 96 -5.72 0.98 17.73
C PHE A 96 -5.73 0.27 19.08
N LEU A 97 -5.24 0.93 20.14
CA LEU A 97 -5.24 0.38 21.50
C LEU A 97 -6.68 0.10 21.95
N ASP A 98 -7.62 0.97 21.68
CA ASP A 98 -9.03 0.79 22.01
C ASP A 98 -9.64 -0.42 21.30
N GLN A 99 -9.06 -0.88 20.21
CA GLN A 99 -9.47 -2.08 19.48
C GLN A 99 -8.67 -3.33 19.87
N GLY A 100 -7.81 -3.23 20.86
CA GLY A 100 -6.97 -4.34 21.31
C GLY A 100 -5.71 -4.57 20.48
N VAL A 101 -5.36 -3.68 19.57
CA VAL A 101 -4.13 -3.75 18.76
C VAL A 101 -3.04 -2.98 19.48
N LYS A 102 -2.05 -3.70 20.04
CA LYS A 102 -1.08 -3.13 20.98
C LYS A 102 0.28 -2.80 20.37
N HIS A 103 0.68 -3.50 19.32
CA HIS A 103 2.01 -3.37 18.74
C HIS A 103 1.99 -2.54 17.45
N PRO A 104 2.97 -1.63 17.23
CA PRO A 104 3.06 -0.84 16.02
C PRO A 104 3.12 -1.69 14.72
N ASP A 105 3.75 -2.84 14.78
CA ASP A 105 3.81 -3.76 13.64
C ASP A 105 2.42 -4.27 13.25
N ASP A 106 1.60 -4.61 14.24
CA ASP A 106 0.22 -5.05 14.00
C ASP A 106 -0.66 -3.89 13.53
N MET A 107 -0.45 -2.69 14.07
CA MET A 107 -1.15 -1.49 13.62
C MET A 107 -0.84 -1.18 12.15
N SER A 108 0.43 -1.20 11.77
CA SER A 108 0.83 -0.96 10.38
C SER A 108 0.33 -2.06 9.44
N ALA A 109 0.35 -3.31 9.88
CA ALA A 109 -0.20 -4.44 9.12
C ALA A 109 -1.70 -4.24 8.85
N MET A 110 -2.45 -3.79 9.84
CA MET A 110 -3.87 -3.53 9.74
C MET A 110 -4.16 -2.37 8.75
N ILE A 111 -3.35 -1.32 8.80
CA ILE A 111 -3.45 -0.19 7.87
C ILE A 111 -3.19 -0.67 6.42
N LEU A 112 -2.11 -1.43 6.21
CA LEU A 112 -1.74 -1.93 4.88
C LEU A 112 -2.80 -2.89 4.31
N THR A 113 -3.24 -3.85 5.10
CA THR A 113 -4.28 -4.80 4.70
C THR A 113 -5.59 -4.08 4.34
N SER A 114 -5.99 -3.13 5.17
CA SER A 114 -7.20 -2.34 4.92
C SER A 114 -7.07 -1.49 3.67
N TYR A 115 -5.90 -0.92 3.42
CA TYR A 115 -5.64 -0.15 2.21
C TYR A 115 -5.70 -1.03 0.95
N TYR A 116 -5.09 -2.20 0.99
CA TYR A 116 -5.17 -3.17 -0.12
C TYR A 116 -6.63 -3.52 -0.45
N ARG A 117 -7.42 -3.81 0.55
CA ARG A 117 -8.85 -4.12 0.37
C ARG A 117 -9.63 -2.92 -0.17
N HIS A 118 -9.30 -1.73 0.29
CA HIS A 118 -9.87 -0.50 -0.25
C HIS A 118 -9.61 -0.37 -1.77
N LEU A 119 -8.37 -0.60 -2.21
CA LEU A 119 -8.00 -0.51 -3.62
C LEU A 119 -8.65 -1.60 -4.48
N THR A 120 -8.78 -2.81 -3.96
CA THR A 120 -9.23 -3.96 -4.75
C THR A 120 -10.75 -4.16 -4.72
N MET A 121 -11.43 -3.74 -3.67
CA MET A 121 -12.88 -3.94 -3.50
C MET A 121 -13.73 -2.78 -3.98
N VAL A 122 -13.20 -1.55 -3.93
CA VAL A 122 -13.99 -0.34 -4.27
C VAL A 122 -14.21 -0.19 -5.78
N ASN A 123 -13.48 -0.93 -6.60
CA ASN A 123 -13.57 -0.83 -8.07
C ASN A 123 -14.38 -1.96 -8.72
N ASP A 124 -15.06 -2.75 -7.92
CA ASP A 124 -16.04 -3.72 -8.41
C ASP A 124 -17.44 -3.06 -8.43
#